data_2055ca5daca9d4584b836cf891db0389
#
_entry.id   2055ca5daca9d4584b836cf891db0389
#
_cell.length_a   1.000
_cell.length_b   1.000
_cell.length_c   1.000
_cell.angle_alpha   90.00
_cell.angle_beta   90.00
_cell.angle_gamma   90.00
#
_symmetry.space_group_name_H-M   'P 1'
#
loop_
_entity.id
_entity.type
_entity.pdbx_description
1 polymer ?
#
loop_
_entity_poly.entity_id
_entity_poly.type
_entity_poly.pdbx_seq_one_letter_code
_entity_poly.pdbx_strand_id
1 'polypeptide(L)'
;MDRXXRLTEEEELEFQEFIKSDQFAEALAISWRYGCKRATYFSIRNKRKDVPIRFCELIVGSNSVSHFSRKKEDKIDFWHTLINLRHPFYKMILEMGWTSIQEKNRIFPQGEFNEKVFVSTYIKLSHDLMVLTEKRKNRSYIRPRLRIHGSEDVLSNINRILYQELGVGVKKLQTDHKIPQAKVISFQSKKEIPCILEFAGAMESLDKFHSLRLGYIDNLKTGEKLEF
;
A
#
# COMPACT_ATOMS: atom_id res chain seq x y z
N MET A 1 -28.24 11.08 -9.88
CA MET A 1 -27.84 12.11 -10.84
C MET A 1 -26.32 12.07 -11.01
N ASP A 2 -25.91 11.83 -12.22
CA ASP A 2 -24.50 11.75 -12.55
C ASP A 2 -23.91 13.17 -12.54
N ARG A 3 -23.10 13.44 -11.53
CA ARG A 3 -22.40 14.73 -11.54
C ARG A 3 -21.36 14.69 -12.65
N UNK A 4 -21.62 15.24 -13.59
CA UNK A 4 -20.83 15.27 -14.62
C UNK A 4 -19.49 15.51 -14.25
N UNK A 5 -19.17 15.20 -13.86
CA UNK A 5 -18.19 15.27 -13.57
C UNK A 5 -17.59 16.41 -13.33
N ARG A 6 -18.21 17.32 -13.41
CA ARG A 6 -17.67 18.66 -13.22
C ARG A 6 -17.74 19.08 -11.77
N LEU A 7 -16.63 19.51 -11.25
CA LEU A 7 -16.57 20.10 -9.94
C LEU A 7 -17.18 21.51 -10.00
N THR A 8 -17.83 21.94 -8.89
CA THR A 8 -18.24 23.31 -8.75
C THR A 8 -17.00 24.21 -8.62
N GLU A 9 -17.21 25.54 -8.74
CA GLU A 9 -16.10 26.48 -8.53
C GLU A 9 -15.47 26.34 -7.14
N GLU A 10 -16.31 26.17 -6.14
CA GLU A 10 -15.85 25.98 -4.76
C GLU A 10 -15.03 24.68 -4.64
N GLU A 11 -15.52 23.60 -5.24
CA GLU A 11 -14.81 22.32 -5.23
C GLU A 11 -13.47 22.42 -5.97
N GLU A 12 -13.41 23.19 -7.07
CA GLU A 12 -12.16 23.40 -7.79
C GLU A 12 -11.13 24.14 -6.93
N LEU A 13 -11.56 25.15 -6.20
CA LEU A 13 -10.67 25.86 -5.28
C LEU A 13 -10.16 24.91 -4.18
N GLU A 14 -11.06 24.12 -3.64
CA GLU A 14 -10.71 23.11 -2.63
C GLU A 14 -9.68 22.13 -3.21
N PHE A 15 -9.89 21.70 -4.45
CA PHE A 15 -8.97 20.78 -5.11
C PHE A 15 -7.58 21.40 -5.31
N GLN A 16 -7.51 22.69 -5.66
CA GLN A 16 -6.23 23.36 -5.84
C GLN A 16 -5.44 23.44 -4.53
N GLU A 17 -6.12 23.61 -3.40
CA GLU A 17 -5.46 23.58 -2.10
C GLU A 17 -5.04 22.17 -1.73
N PHE A 18 -5.89 21.20 -2.06
CA PHE A 18 -5.63 19.78 -1.78
C PHE A 18 -4.32 19.29 -2.43
N ILE A 19 -4.08 19.65 -3.69
CA ILE A 19 -2.89 19.14 -4.39
C ILE A 19 -1.58 19.68 -3.83
N LYS A 20 -1.65 20.73 -2.98
CA LYS A 20 -0.47 21.26 -2.29
C LYS A 20 -0.27 20.62 -0.92
N SER A 21 -1.16 19.75 -0.49
CA SER A 21 -1.17 19.21 0.86
C SER A 21 -0.58 17.81 0.93
N ASP A 22 -0.29 17.37 2.15
CA ASP A 22 0.15 16.00 2.41
C ASP A 22 -0.94 14.98 2.08
N GLN A 23 -2.22 15.38 2.18
CA GLN A 23 -3.33 14.51 1.83
C GLN A 23 -3.30 14.12 0.35
N PHE A 24 -2.76 14.98 -0.51
CA PHE A 24 -2.59 14.64 -1.92
C PHE A 24 -1.64 13.44 -2.07
N ALA A 25 -0.51 13.47 -1.36
CA ALA A 25 0.45 12.36 -1.41
C ALA A 25 -0.18 11.07 -0.89
N GLU A 26 -1.01 11.17 0.13
CA GLU A 26 -1.76 10.01 0.65
C GLU A 26 -2.70 9.45 -0.43
N ALA A 27 -3.44 10.32 -1.10
CA ALA A 27 -4.36 9.89 -2.17
C ALA A 27 -3.60 9.26 -3.33
N LEU A 28 -2.43 9.80 -3.67
CA LEU A 28 -1.56 9.20 -4.69
C LEU A 28 -1.18 7.77 -4.31
N ALA A 29 -0.77 7.56 -3.06
CA ALA A 29 -0.35 6.23 -2.61
C ALA A 29 -1.52 5.24 -2.68
N ILE A 30 -2.71 5.64 -2.28
CA ILE A 30 -3.89 4.79 -2.39
C ILE A 30 -4.15 4.44 -3.86
N SER A 31 -4.03 5.42 -4.74
CA SER A 31 -4.26 5.23 -6.17
C SER A 31 -3.21 4.33 -6.79
N TRP A 32 -1.95 4.48 -6.40
CA TRP A 32 -0.86 3.64 -6.92
C TRP A 32 -1.01 2.19 -6.48
N ARG A 33 -1.55 1.98 -5.30
CA ARG A 33 -1.71 0.61 -4.78
C ARG A 33 -3.00 -0.05 -5.24
N TYR A 34 -4.11 0.69 -5.26
CA TYR A 34 -5.44 0.09 -5.44
C TYR A 34 -6.24 0.69 -6.59
N GLY A 35 -5.73 1.69 -7.28
CA GLY A 35 -6.47 2.34 -8.35
C GLY A 35 -6.74 1.40 -9.52
N CYS A 36 -7.93 1.50 -10.06
CA CYS A 36 -8.35 0.66 -11.18
C CYS A 36 -9.19 1.49 -12.15
N LYS A 37 -8.79 1.51 -13.43
CA LYS A 37 -9.55 2.21 -14.47
C LYS A 37 -10.56 1.26 -15.07
N ARG A 38 -11.79 1.72 -15.15
CA ARG A 38 -12.87 1.04 -15.85
C ARG A 38 -13.27 1.87 -17.08
N ALA A 39 -14.33 1.44 -17.78
CA ALA A 39 -14.74 2.11 -19.03
C ALA A 39 -15.06 3.59 -18.81
N THR A 40 -15.78 3.93 -17.74
CA THR A 40 -16.27 5.28 -17.52
C THR A 40 -15.85 5.90 -16.20
N TYR A 41 -15.09 5.16 -15.38
CA TYR A 41 -14.71 5.66 -14.06
C TYR A 41 -13.38 5.08 -13.60
N PHE A 42 -12.81 5.74 -12.61
CA PHE A 42 -11.66 5.28 -11.85
C PHE A 42 -12.15 4.90 -10.45
N SER A 43 -11.72 3.76 -9.95
CA SER A 43 -12.21 3.27 -8.67
C SER A 43 -11.07 2.88 -7.72
N ILE A 44 -11.36 3.00 -6.44
CA ILE A 44 -10.57 2.39 -5.38
C ILE A 44 -11.43 1.30 -4.76
N ARG A 45 -10.94 0.08 -4.79
CA ARG A 45 -11.67 -1.08 -4.28
C ARG A 45 -10.80 -1.87 -3.33
N ASN A 46 -11.37 -2.29 -2.22
CA ASN A 46 -10.62 -3.07 -1.23
C ASN A 46 -11.59 -3.89 -0.36
N LYS A 47 -11.08 -5.01 0.16
CA LYS A 47 -11.79 -5.79 1.17
C LYS A 47 -11.93 -5.01 2.48
N ARG A 48 -10.95 -4.16 2.78
CA ARG A 48 -10.97 -3.31 3.96
C ARG A 48 -11.73 -2.04 3.60
N LYS A 49 -12.86 -1.86 4.24
CA LYS A 49 -13.75 -0.72 3.97
C LYS A 49 -13.05 0.63 4.23
N ASP A 50 -12.12 0.66 5.18
CA ASP A 50 -11.44 1.91 5.55
C ASP A 50 -10.64 2.50 4.40
N VAL A 51 -10.15 1.69 3.46
CA VAL A 51 -9.34 2.19 2.35
C VAL A 51 -10.19 3.05 1.37
N PRO A 52 -11.29 2.54 0.79
CA PRO A 52 -12.11 3.42 -0.04
C PRO A 52 -12.78 4.55 0.76
N ILE A 53 -13.10 4.35 2.04
CA ILE A 53 -13.63 5.44 2.87
C ILE A 53 -12.60 6.58 2.93
N ARG A 54 -11.33 6.24 3.20
CA ARG A 54 -10.31 7.28 3.29
C ARG A 54 -10.13 8.02 1.96
N PHE A 55 -10.11 7.29 0.85
CA PHE A 55 -10.02 7.93 -0.46
C PHE A 55 -11.20 8.89 -0.68
N CYS A 56 -12.40 8.43 -0.33
CA CYS A 56 -13.61 9.25 -0.48
C CYS A 56 -13.52 10.54 0.36
N GLU A 57 -12.97 10.44 1.56
CA GLU A 57 -12.75 11.61 2.40
C GLU A 57 -11.75 12.60 1.78
N LEU A 58 -10.74 12.06 1.10
CA LEU A 58 -9.67 12.89 0.52
C LEU A 58 -10.09 13.59 -0.77
N ILE A 59 -10.90 12.92 -1.60
CA ILE A 59 -11.18 13.41 -2.95
C ILE A 59 -12.57 14.01 -3.03
N VAL A 60 -12.61 15.35 -3.17
CA VAL A 60 -13.85 16.06 -3.37
C VAL A 60 -14.50 15.58 -4.67
N GLY A 61 -15.81 15.35 -4.64
CA GLY A 61 -16.56 14.91 -5.80
C GLY A 61 -16.54 13.40 -6.04
N SER A 62 -15.94 12.62 -5.15
CA SER A 62 -16.02 11.17 -5.25
C SER A 62 -17.39 10.67 -4.78
N ASN A 63 -17.79 9.51 -5.27
CA ASN A 63 -19.03 8.88 -4.83
C ASN A 63 -18.85 8.30 -3.43
N SER A 64 -19.93 8.21 -2.69
CA SER A 64 -19.91 7.55 -1.39
C SER A 64 -19.52 6.08 -1.55
N VAL A 65 -18.94 5.53 -0.50
CA VAL A 65 -18.48 4.13 -0.52
C VAL A 65 -19.68 3.20 -0.56
N SER A 66 -19.60 2.20 -1.42
CA SER A 66 -20.65 1.19 -1.54
C SER A 66 -20.06 -0.20 -1.57
N HIS A 67 -20.90 -1.17 -1.27
CA HIS A 67 -20.56 -2.58 -1.32
C HIS A 67 -20.47 -3.03 -2.77
N PHE A 68 -19.51 -3.90 -3.06
CA PHE A 68 -19.31 -4.43 -4.41
C PHE A 68 -19.09 -5.94 -4.32
N SER A 69 -19.84 -6.68 -5.18
CA SER A 69 -19.65 -8.11 -5.36
C SER A 69 -19.63 -8.40 -6.85
N ARG A 70 -18.64 -9.15 -7.31
CA ARG A 70 -18.51 -9.47 -8.73
C ARG A 70 -19.46 -10.60 -9.14
N LYS A 71 -19.69 -11.53 -8.24
CA LYS A 71 -20.54 -12.71 -8.50
C LYS A 71 -21.30 -13.05 -7.23
N LYS A 72 -22.47 -13.68 -7.40
CA LYS A 72 -23.26 -14.12 -6.26
C LYS A 72 -22.51 -15.11 -5.36
N GLU A 73 -21.56 -15.87 -5.94
CA GLU A 73 -20.79 -16.86 -5.19
C GLU A 73 -19.58 -16.28 -4.47
N ASP A 74 -19.27 -15.01 -4.68
CA ASP A 74 -18.13 -14.37 -4.01
C ASP A 74 -18.41 -14.36 -2.50
N LYS A 75 -17.54 -15.05 -1.76
CA LYS A 75 -17.60 -15.09 -0.30
C LYS A 75 -16.89 -13.90 0.34
N ILE A 76 -16.18 -13.11 -0.47
CA ILE A 76 -15.38 -11.98 0.00
C ILE A 76 -16.09 -10.70 -0.36
N ASP A 77 -16.40 -9.90 0.65
CA ASP A 77 -16.99 -8.58 0.45
C ASP A 77 -15.92 -7.59 0.03
N PHE A 78 -16.25 -6.80 -0.96
CA PHE A 78 -15.43 -5.67 -1.39
C PHE A 78 -16.21 -4.38 -1.22
N TRP A 79 -15.47 -3.31 -1.03
CA TRP A 79 -16.02 -1.96 -0.91
C TRP A 79 -15.31 -1.07 -1.91
N HIS A 80 -16.02 -0.11 -2.51
CA HIS A 80 -15.40 0.77 -3.49
C HIS A 80 -15.96 2.17 -3.45
N THR A 81 -15.16 3.10 -3.96
CA THR A 81 -15.58 4.46 -4.27
C THR A 81 -15.09 4.80 -5.67
N LEU A 82 -15.76 5.72 -6.33
CA LEU A 82 -15.53 6.01 -7.74
C LEU A 82 -15.35 7.51 -7.95
N ILE A 83 -14.57 7.85 -8.99
CA ILE A 83 -14.59 9.18 -9.57
C ILE A 83 -14.74 9.03 -11.09
N ASN A 84 -15.33 10.05 -11.71
CA ASN A 84 -15.46 10.11 -13.16
C ASN A 84 -14.07 10.27 -13.80
N LEU A 85 -13.89 9.72 -15.00
CA LEU A 85 -12.60 9.87 -15.71
C LEU A 85 -12.31 11.32 -16.10
N ARG A 86 -13.29 12.21 -16.03
CA ARG A 86 -13.10 13.65 -16.27
C ARG A 86 -12.67 14.40 -15.01
N HIS A 87 -12.67 13.73 -13.86
CA HIS A 87 -12.29 14.35 -12.59
C HIS A 87 -10.83 14.82 -12.67
N PRO A 88 -10.51 16.02 -12.18
CA PRO A 88 -9.14 16.53 -12.30
C PRO A 88 -8.10 15.67 -11.60
N PHE A 89 -8.47 14.96 -10.52
CA PHE A 89 -7.53 14.06 -9.86
C PHE A 89 -7.10 12.93 -10.82
N TYR A 90 -8.04 12.34 -11.55
CA TYR A 90 -7.70 11.28 -12.48
C TYR A 90 -6.78 11.78 -13.58
N LYS A 91 -7.09 12.95 -14.14
CA LYS A 91 -6.24 13.56 -15.16
C LYS A 91 -4.83 13.79 -14.63
N MET A 92 -4.74 14.28 -13.40
CA MET A 92 -3.45 14.58 -12.77
C MET A 92 -2.61 13.32 -12.56
N ILE A 93 -3.21 12.23 -12.06
CA ILE A 93 -2.42 11.02 -11.83
C ILE A 93 -1.92 10.40 -13.15
N LEU A 94 -2.68 10.54 -14.24
CA LEU A 94 -2.18 10.10 -15.54
C LEU A 94 -0.94 10.89 -15.96
N GLU A 95 -0.95 12.20 -15.75
CA GLU A 95 0.21 13.04 -16.04
C GLU A 95 1.40 12.68 -15.16
N MET A 96 1.14 12.21 -13.95
CA MET A 96 2.18 11.82 -13.01
C MET A 96 2.69 10.40 -13.24
N GLY A 97 2.13 9.69 -14.22
CA GLY A 97 2.64 8.39 -14.62
C GLY A 97 1.83 7.18 -14.18
N TRP A 98 0.64 7.39 -13.61
CA TRP A 98 -0.20 6.27 -13.23
C TRP A 98 -0.61 5.46 -14.46
N THR A 99 -0.52 4.13 -14.37
CA THR A 99 -0.95 3.21 -15.42
C THR A 99 -1.81 2.13 -14.78
N SER A 100 -2.61 1.46 -15.60
CA SER A 100 -3.44 0.36 -15.10
C SER A 100 -2.53 -0.79 -14.63
N ILE A 101 -3.10 -1.66 -13.80
CA ILE A 101 -2.35 -2.76 -13.20
C ILE A 101 -1.85 -3.75 -14.25
N GLN A 102 -2.50 -3.82 -15.40
CA GLN A 102 -2.10 -4.72 -16.48
C GLN A 102 -0.90 -4.21 -17.26
N GLU A 103 -0.62 -2.92 -17.16
CA GLU A 103 0.56 -2.38 -17.82
C GLU A 103 1.76 -2.60 -16.93
N LYS A 104 2.84 -3.02 -17.55
CA LYS A 104 4.08 -3.32 -16.85
C LYS A 104 4.72 -2.03 -16.36
N ASN A 105 5.37 -2.08 -15.22
CA ASN A 105 6.28 -1.03 -14.76
C ASN A 105 5.59 0.30 -14.46
N ARG A 106 4.58 0.26 -13.57
CA ARG A 106 4.06 1.52 -13.02
C ARG A 106 5.22 2.27 -12.38
N ILE A 107 5.48 3.50 -12.85
CA ILE A 107 6.60 4.29 -12.34
C ILE A 107 6.23 4.96 -11.02
N PHE A 108 7.25 5.35 -10.26
CA PHE A 108 7.05 6.22 -9.09
C PHE A 108 6.45 7.54 -9.57
N PRO A 109 5.49 8.14 -8.85
CA PRO A 109 4.85 9.35 -9.36
C PRO A 109 5.85 10.45 -9.68
N GLN A 110 5.62 11.15 -10.79
CA GLN A 110 6.45 12.28 -11.22
C GLN A 110 5.67 13.56 -11.01
N GLY A 111 6.34 14.56 -10.43
CA GLY A 111 5.70 15.85 -10.16
C GLY A 111 5.95 16.27 -8.71
N GLU A 112 5.15 17.23 -8.27
CA GLU A 112 5.32 17.80 -6.93
C GLU A 112 4.36 17.14 -5.94
N PHE A 113 4.93 16.50 -4.93
CA PHE A 113 4.17 15.90 -3.83
C PHE A 113 5.15 15.55 -2.71
N ASN A 114 4.62 15.29 -1.53
CA ASN A 114 5.45 14.91 -0.39
C ASN A 114 5.81 13.43 -0.51
N GLU A 115 7.04 13.16 -0.94
CA GLU A 115 7.50 11.78 -1.17
C GLU A 115 7.48 10.94 0.12
N LYS A 116 7.80 11.55 1.26
CA LYS A 116 7.78 10.82 2.54
C LYS A 116 6.37 10.32 2.86
N VAL A 117 5.38 11.17 2.67
CA VAL A 117 3.98 10.79 2.93
C VAL A 117 3.53 9.72 1.96
N PHE A 118 3.89 9.87 0.68
CA PHE A 118 3.57 8.84 -0.32
C PHE A 118 4.16 7.49 0.10
N VAL A 119 5.45 7.46 0.42
CA VAL A 119 6.14 6.21 0.73
C VAL A 119 5.58 5.61 2.02
N SER A 120 5.38 6.42 3.06
CA SER A 120 4.84 5.88 4.31
C SER A 120 3.46 5.26 4.10
N THR A 121 2.59 5.94 3.36
CA THR A 121 1.25 5.42 3.07
C THR A 121 1.32 4.17 2.21
N TYR A 122 2.16 4.18 1.17
CA TYR A 122 2.30 3.03 0.27
C TYR A 122 2.77 1.80 1.04
N ILE A 123 3.76 1.96 1.91
CA ILE A 123 4.25 0.84 2.75
C ILE A 123 3.11 0.31 3.62
N LYS A 124 2.38 1.21 4.27
CA LYS A 124 1.26 0.80 5.12
C LYS A 124 0.26 -0.08 4.36
N LEU A 125 -0.02 0.28 3.10
CA LEU A 125 -0.99 -0.42 2.26
C LEU A 125 -0.44 -1.69 1.59
N SER A 126 0.88 -1.82 1.45
CA SER A 126 1.51 -2.80 0.55
C SER A 126 2.46 -3.77 1.23
N HIS A 127 2.41 -3.87 2.55
CA HIS A 127 3.35 -4.74 3.27
C HIS A 127 2.67 -5.96 3.84
N ASP A 128 3.49 -6.98 4.11
CA ASP A 128 3.10 -8.06 5.00
C ASP A 128 4.21 -8.32 6.01
N LEU A 129 3.82 -8.71 7.21
CA LEU A 129 4.75 -9.04 8.28
C LEU A 129 4.52 -10.50 8.68
N MET A 130 5.58 -11.27 8.68
CA MET A 130 5.52 -12.69 9.02
C MET A 130 6.80 -13.10 9.72
N VAL A 131 6.89 -14.37 10.08
CA VAL A 131 8.11 -14.95 10.64
C VAL A 131 8.62 -16.04 9.71
N LEU A 132 9.94 -16.22 9.75
CA LEU A 132 10.63 -17.33 9.10
C LEU A 132 11.17 -18.21 10.21
N THR A 133 10.94 -19.51 10.08
CA THR A 133 11.44 -20.49 11.03
C THR A 133 12.54 -21.31 10.38
N GLU A 134 13.73 -21.27 10.95
CA GLU A 134 14.85 -22.08 10.51
C GLU A 134 15.06 -23.19 11.55
N LYS A 135 14.71 -24.40 11.18
CA LYS A 135 14.83 -25.54 12.08
C LYS A 135 16.27 -26.02 12.17
N ARG A 136 16.75 -26.23 13.36
CA ARG A 136 18.05 -26.80 13.66
C ARG A 136 17.85 -28.01 14.57
N LYS A 137 18.93 -28.74 14.85
CA LYS A 137 18.87 -30.07 15.48
C LYS A 137 17.95 -30.10 16.71
N ASN A 138 18.19 -29.25 17.69
CA ASN A 138 17.47 -29.28 18.95
C ASN A 138 16.62 -28.05 19.20
N ARG A 139 16.72 -27.06 18.32
CA ARG A 139 15.97 -25.82 18.49
C ARG A 139 15.81 -25.12 17.17
N SER A 140 14.89 -24.18 17.12
CA SER A 140 14.60 -23.41 15.93
C SER A 140 15.03 -21.98 16.12
N TYR A 141 15.38 -21.32 15.01
CA TYR A 141 15.65 -19.88 15.01
C TYR A 141 14.50 -19.21 14.31
N ILE A 142 13.85 -18.27 15.01
CA ILE A 142 12.70 -17.51 14.49
C ILE A 142 13.17 -16.09 14.17
N ARG A 143 12.98 -15.67 12.93
CA ARG A 143 13.32 -14.30 12.53
C ARG A 143 12.10 -13.62 11.91
N PRO A 144 11.98 -12.31 12.06
CA PRO A 144 10.87 -11.62 11.42
C PRO A 144 11.17 -11.40 9.94
N ARG A 145 10.11 -11.20 9.17
CA ARG A 145 10.27 -10.79 7.77
C ARG A 145 9.18 -9.78 7.44
N LEU A 146 9.60 -8.59 7.02
CA LEU A 146 8.72 -7.57 6.47
C LEU A 146 8.95 -7.54 4.98
N ARG A 147 7.89 -7.67 4.18
CA ARG A 147 7.98 -7.55 2.73
C ARG A 147 7.12 -6.38 2.27
N ILE A 148 7.61 -5.66 1.27
CA ILE A 148 6.88 -4.59 0.62
C ILE A 148 6.80 -4.94 -0.86
N HIS A 149 5.58 -4.90 -1.41
CA HIS A 149 5.30 -5.32 -2.78
C HIS A 149 5.08 -4.11 -3.68
N GLY A 150 5.50 -4.19 -4.92
CA GLY A 150 5.29 -3.11 -5.87
C GLY A 150 6.01 -3.35 -7.18
N SER A 151 5.99 -2.35 -8.05
CA SER A 151 6.77 -2.37 -9.27
C SER A 151 8.23 -2.07 -8.96
N GLU A 152 9.09 -2.38 -9.92
CA GLU A 152 10.52 -2.14 -9.77
C GLU A 152 10.84 -0.67 -9.45
N ASP A 153 10.25 0.25 -10.22
CA ASP A 153 10.56 1.67 -10.04
C ASP A 153 10.04 2.20 -8.70
N VAL A 154 8.83 1.79 -8.32
CA VAL A 154 8.25 2.21 -7.04
C VAL A 154 9.12 1.70 -5.89
N LEU A 155 9.50 0.42 -5.91
CA LEU A 155 10.29 -0.15 -4.81
C LEU A 155 11.70 0.45 -4.76
N SER A 156 12.29 0.76 -5.91
CA SER A 156 13.60 1.42 -5.94
C SER A 156 13.53 2.79 -5.25
N ASN A 157 12.45 3.51 -5.48
CA ASN A 157 12.27 4.81 -4.82
C ASN A 157 11.92 4.66 -3.34
N ILE A 158 11.20 3.61 -2.97
CA ILE A 158 10.95 3.31 -1.55
C ILE A 158 12.29 3.05 -0.85
N ASN A 159 13.16 2.23 -1.45
CA ASN A 159 14.52 2.01 -0.94
C ASN A 159 15.23 3.34 -0.71
N ARG A 160 15.19 4.22 -1.70
CA ARG A 160 15.84 5.54 -1.62
C ARG A 160 15.33 6.35 -0.43
N ILE A 161 14.00 6.43 -0.31
CA ILE A 161 13.39 7.23 0.77
C ILE A 161 13.68 6.61 2.14
N LEU A 162 13.61 5.29 2.27
CA LEU A 162 13.92 4.63 3.54
C LEU A 162 15.38 4.87 3.95
N TYR A 163 16.29 4.85 2.97
CA TYR A 163 17.69 5.17 3.26
C TYR A 163 17.82 6.61 3.72
N GLN A 164 17.24 7.55 2.98
CA GLN A 164 17.35 8.98 3.29
C GLN A 164 16.74 9.33 4.64
N GLU A 165 15.59 8.75 4.96
CA GLU A 165 14.83 9.14 6.15
C GLU A 165 15.20 8.34 7.38
N LEU A 166 15.57 7.08 7.23
CA LEU A 166 15.76 6.17 8.37
C LEU A 166 17.16 5.56 8.41
N GLY A 167 17.96 5.75 7.37
CA GLY A 167 19.26 5.08 7.29
C GLY A 167 19.16 3.58 7.04
N VAL A 168 18.00 3.11 6.60
CA VAL A 168 17.80 1.69 6.31
C VAL A 168 18.54 1.33 5.03
N GLY A 169 19.33 0.27 5.06
CA GLY A 169 20.11 -0.16 3.90
C GLY A 169 19.22 -0.55 2.73
N VAL A 170 19.70 -0.23 1.52
CA VAL A 170 18.98 -0.55 0.28
C VAL A 170 18.91 -2.06 0.12
N LYS A 171 17.70 -2.58 -0.13
CA LYS A 171 17.47 -4.02 -0.29
C LYS A 171 17.35 -4.37 -1.77
N LYS A 172 17.86 -5.54 -2.12
CA LYS A 172 17.75 -6.06 -3.47
C LYS A 172 16.29 -6.37 -3.81
N LEU A 173 15.86 -6.01 -5.01
CA LEU A 173 14.53 -6.36 -5.49
C LEU A 173 14.48 -7.85 -5.86
N GLN A 174 13.43 -8.52 -5.42
CA GLN A 174 13.19 -9.93 -5.70
C GLN A 174 11.93 -10.07 -6.53
N THR A 175 11.90 -11.06 -7.40
CA THR A 175 10.71 -11.32 -8.22
C THR A 175 9.66 -12.05 -7.39
N ASP A 176 8.41 -11.63 -7.52
CA ASP A 176 7.29 -12.35 -6.92
C ASP A 176 7.03 -13.59 -7.77
N HIS A 177 7.02 -14.77 -7.12
CA HIS A 177 6.84 -16.04 -7.85
C HIS A 177 5.46 -16.16 -8.49
N LYS A 178 4.46 -15.52 -7.91
CA LYS A 178 3.07 -15.63 -8.40
C LYS A 178 2.76 -14.64 -9.50
N ILE A 179 3.40 -13.48 -9.47
CA ILE A 179 3.11 -12.39 -10.41
C ILE A 179 4.45 -11.89 -10.97
N PRO A 180 4.82 -12.31 -12.19
CA PRO A 180 6.16 -12.01 -12.71
C PRO A 180 6.50 -10.51 -12.82
N GLN A 181 5.49 -9.65 -13.01
CA GLN A 181 5.74 -8.21 -13.10
C GLN A 181 5.88 -7.55 -11.73
N ALA A 182 5.44 -8.23 -10.67
CA ALA A 182 5.53 -7.69 -9.33
C ALA A 182 6.89 -8.00 -8.73
N LYS A 183 7.38 -7.06 -7.93
CA LYS A 183 8.63 -7.21 -7.21
C LYS A 183 8.34 -7.10 -5.72
N VAL A 184 9.34 -7.48 -4.94
CA VAL A 184 9.25 -7.41 -3.49
C VAL A 184 10.62 -7.05 -2.93
N ILE A 185 10.64 -6.24 -1.87
CA ILE A 185 11.83 -6.04 -1.05
C ILE A 185 11.55 -6.58 0.34
N SER A 186 12.56 -7.22 0.93
CA SER A 186 12.42 -7.93 2.21
C SER A 186 13.38 -7.38 3.24
N PHE A 187 12.89 -7.26 4.46
CA PHE A 187 13.66 -6.83 5.62
C PHE A 187 13.55 -7.90 6.69
N GLN A 188 14.68 -8.24 7.30
CA GLN A 188 14.71 -9.26 8.36
C GLN A 188 15.35 -8.74 9.64
N SER A 189 15.78 -7.50 9.66
CA SER A 189 16.45 -6.90 10.81
C SER A 189 15.43 -6.56 11.91
N LYS A 190 15.72 -7.03 13.11
CA LYS A 190 14.92 -6.68 14.29
C LYS A 190 14.96 -5.19 14.60
N LYS A 191 15.99 -4.48 14.13
CA LYS A 191 16.11 -3.04 14.32
C LYS A 191 15.39 -2.26 13.24
N GLU A 192 15.55 -2.70 11.98
CA GLU A 192 14.99 -1.94 10.85
C GLU A 192 13.47 -2.08 10.75
N ILE A 193 12.94 -3.28 11.01
CA ILE A 193 11.50 -3.53 10.81
C ILE A 193 10.64 -2.58 11.65
N PRO A 194 10.85 -2.46 12.98
CA PRO A 194 10.00 -1.54 13.73
C PRO A 194 10.16 -0.08 13.32
N CYS A 195 11.35 0.33 12.88
CA CYS A 195 11.54 1.69 12.38
C CYS A 195 10.70 1.93 11.13
N ILE A 196 10.68 0.96 10.20
CA ILE A 196 9.90 1.07 8.97
C ILE A 196 8.42 1.10 9.28
N LEU A 197 7.96 0.21 10.17
CA LEU A 197 6.53 0.14 10.52
C LEU A 197 6.07 1.42 11.21
N GLU A 198 6.89 2.00 12.07
CA GLU A 198 6.57 3.27 12.72
C GLU A 198 6.51 4.40 11.70
N PHE A 199 7.51 4.48 10.81
CA PHE A 199 7.53 5.46 9.73
C PHE A 199 6.27 5.38 8.86
N ALA A 200 5.83 4.15 8.57
CA ALA A 200 4.66 3.93 7.73
C ALA A 200 3.34 4.20 8.47
N GLY A 201 3.37 4.37 9.78
CA GLY A 201 2.15 4.48 10.55
C GLY A 201 1.38 3.17 10.61
N ALA A 202 2.06 2.05 10.41
CA ALA A 202 1.45 0.72 10.38
C ALA A 202 1.40 0.17 11.80
N MET A 203 0.55 0.78 12.64
CA MET A 203 0.58 0.52 14.09
C MET A 203 0.11 -0.88 14.44
N GLU A 204 -0.85 -1.42 13.68
CA GLU A 204 -1.31 -2.79 13.90
C GLU A 204 -0.18 -3.79 13.67
N SER A 205 0.59 -3.60 12.58
CA SER A 205 1.76 -4.45 12.31
C SER A 205 2.88 -4.22 13.32
N LEU A 206 3.07 -2.99 13.76
CA LEU A 206 4.08 -2.70 14.78
C LEU A 206 3.74 -3.41 16.09
N ASP A 207 2.47 -3.39 16.48
CA ASP A 207 2.02 -4.13 17.69
C ASP A 207 2.25 -5.63 17.50
N LYS A 208 1.93 -6.14 16.32
CA LYS A 208 2.18 -7.56 16.00
C LYS A 208 3.67 -7.88 16.12
N PHE A 209 4.53 -7.01 15.55
CA PHE A 209 5.98 -7.21 15.63
C PHE A 209 6.46 -7.34 17.07
N HIS A 210 5.98 -6.46 17.96
CA HIS A 210 6.40 -6.49 19.36
C HIS A 210 5.90 -7.72 20.11
N SER A 211 4.92 -8.42 19.59
CA SER A 211 4.40 -9.64 20.20
C SER A 211 5.08 -10.91 19.69
N LEU A 212 5.94 -10.80 18.67
CA LEU A 212 6.57 -11.98 18.08
C LEU A 212 7.61 -12.58 19.01
N ARG A 213 7.64 -13.91 19.05
CA ARG A 213 8.69 -14.67 19.73
C ARG A 213 9.83 -14.88 18.74
N LEU A 214 10.91 -14.12 18.90
CA LEU A 214 12.04 -14.11 17.97
C LEU A 214 13.28 -14.69 18.62
N GLY A 215 14.19 -15.19 17.78
CA GLY A 215 15.45 -15.75 18.23
C GLY A 215 15.38 -17.26 18.36
N TYR A 216 16.24 -17.81 19.20
CA TYR A 216 16.30 -19.26 19.39
C TYR A 216 15.20 -19.71 20.36
N ILE A 217 14.51 -20.77 19.96
CA ILE A 217 13.54 -21.45 20.83
C ILE A 217 13.79 -22.96 20.74
N ASP A 218 13.47 -23.67 21.79
CA ASP A 218 13.54 -25.13 21.79
C ASP A 218 12.51 -25.70 20.83
N ASN A 219 12.85 -26.77 20.13
CA ASN A 219 11.90 -27.40 19.24
C ASN A 219 10.70 -27.92 20.02
N LEU A 220 9.52 -27.74 19.43
CA LEU A 220 8.28 -28.18 20.06
C LEU A 220 8.25 -29.70 20.16
N LYS A 221 7.70 -30.21 21.24
CA LYS A 221 7.40 -31.62 21.39
C LYS A 221 6.20 -31.96 20.50
N THR A 222 6.06 -33.26 20.21
CA THR A 222 4.94 -33.74 19.41
C THR A 222 3.62 -33.22 20.00
N GLY A 223 2.79 -32.59 19.16
CA GLY A 223 1.50 -32.07 19.58
C GLY A 223 1.49 -30.63 20.04
N GLU A 224 2.64 -30.03 20.28
CA GLU A 224 2.72 -28.61 20.67
C GLU A 224 2.69 -27.72 19.42
N LYS A 225 2.15 -26.52 19.57
CA LYS A 225 2.10 -25.53 18.49
C LYS A 225 2.78 -24.26 18.92
N LEU A 226 3.50 -23.65 17.97
CA LEU A 226 4.03 -22.29 18.18
C LEU A 226 2.89 -21.29 18.05
N GLU A 227 2.83 -20.35 19.00
CA GLU A 227 1.88 -19.25 18.95
C GLU A 227 2.64 -17.98 18.54
N PHE A 228 2.14 -17.34 17.49
CA PHE A 228 2.74 -16.12 16.98
C PHE A 228 1.73 -14.99 16.99
#